data_d68d76e16951ff39870652cd9b00bf88
#
_entry.id   d68d76e16951ff39870652cd9b00bf88
#
_cell.length_a   1.000
_cell.length_b   1.000
_cell.length_c   1.000
_cell.angle_alpha   90.00
_cell.angle_beta   90.00
_cell.angle_gamma   90.00
#
_symmetry.space_group_name_H-M   'P 1'
#
loop_
_entity.id
_entity.type
_entity.pdbx_description
1 polymer ?
#
loop_
_entity_poly.entity_id
_entity_poly.type
_entity_poly.pdbx_seq_one_letter_code
_entity_poly.pdbx_strand_id
1 'polypeptide(L)'
;INQIRDFYELKKTDVWITFYKKKLYWCHAASDVIELDDQSRIRNVIGSWSSTDINGRALRVENIDGRVTKVQMFRGTICSIDLQDYLVRKINGLVIPEVEKTKNSLETLRADIEDLIKGLWWHDFELLIDLVFSKSGWQRFSVLGKTEKDIDLDVYSPSTQKRAFVQIKSTTTRAEIQSYIETYQEYEQFNEMYFVYHTCHADLSDIESLYPNVHLWGLRRLAGLVVNAGL
;
A
#
# COMPACT_ATOMS: atom_id res chain seq x y z
N ILE A 1 -45.74 -0.77 1.19
CA ILE A 1 -46.36 0.53 0.93
C ILE A 1 -45.28 1.63 0.88
N ASN A 2 -44.33 1.65 1.78
CA ASN A 2 -43.30 2.69 1.82
C ASN A 2 -42.39 2.68 0.57
N GLN A 3 -42.00 1.51 0.08
CA GLN A 3 -41.10 1.40 -1.08
C GLN A 3 -41.67 2.01 -2.36
N ILE A 4 -42.98 1.86 -2.61
CA ILE A 4 -43.65 2.47 -3.77
C ILE A 4 -43.65 4.00 -3.60
N ARG A 5 -44.02 4.48 -2.42
CA ARG A 5 -44.00 5.92 -2.13
C ARG A 5 -42.61 6.48 -2.32
N ASP A 6 -41.61 5.85 -1.72
CA ASP A 6 -40.20 6.30 -1.81
C ASP A 6 -39.73 6.36 -3.29
N PHE A 7 -40.15 5.40 -4.14
CA PHE A 7 -39.83 5.41 -5.56
C PHE A 7 -40.39 6.65 -6.30
N TYR A 8 -41.57 7.15 -5.86
CA TYR A 8 -42.17 8.35 -6.44
C TYR A 8 -41.62 9.65 -5.85
N GLU A 9 -41.25 9.66 -4.57
CA GLU A 9 -40.86 10.88 -3.83
C GLU A 9 -39.38 11.26 -4.04
N LEU A 10 -38.52 10.30 -4.43
CA LEU A 10 -37.08 10.54 -4.65
C LEU A 10 -36.86 11.55 -5.77
N LYS A 11 -35.92 12.48 -5.53
CA LYS A 11 -35.60 13.59 -6.40
C LYS A 11 -34.49 13.24 -7.38
N LYS A 12 -34.33 14.02 -8.44
CA LYS A 12 -33.21 13.90 -9.40
C LYS A 12 -31.82 14.12 -8.78
N THR A 13 -31.76 14.73 -7.59
CA THR A 13 -30.52 14.93 -6.82
C THR A 13 -30.12 13.71 -5.99
N ASP A 14 -31.05 12.76 -5.80
CA ASP A 14 -30.78 11.58 -5.00
C ASP A 14 -29.91 10.61 -5.78
N VAL A 15 -28.99 9.97 -5.06
CA VAL A 15 -28.08 8.98 -5.63
C VAL A 15 -28.68 7.59 -5.50
N TRP A 16 -28.82 6.94 -6.63
CA TRP A 16 -29.25 5.55 -6.70
C TRP A 16 -28.03 4.64 -6.75
N ILE A 17 -28.06 3.54 -6.00
CA ILE A 17 -27.01 2.54 -6.05
C ILE A 17 -27.55 1.16 -6.28
N THR A 18 -26.71 0.31 -6.86
CA THR A 18 -26.91 -1.13 -6.95
C THR A 18 -25.55 -1.83 -6.91
N PHE A 19 -25.58 -3.14 -6.73
CA PHE A 19 -24.37 -3.96 -6.70
C PHE A 19 -24.44 -5.02 -7.79
N TYR A 20 -23.36 -5.13 -8.57
CA TYR A 20 -23.22 -6.16 -9.59
C TYR A 20 -21.75 -6.55 -9.78
N LYS A 21 -21.47 -7.85 -9.93
CA LYS A 21 -20.10 -8.38 -10.14
C LYS A 21 -19.05 -7.79 -9.19
N LYS A 22 -19.35 -7.79 -7.89
CA LYS A 22 -18.48 -7.25 -6.82
C LYS A 22 -18.13 -5.76 -6.96
N LYS A 23 -18.96 -5.00 -7.63
CA LYS A 23 -18.85 -3.53 -7.73
C LYS A 23 -20.14 -2.87 -7.30
N LEU A 24 -20.00 -1.67 -6.73
CA LEU A 24 -21.08 -0.73 -6.53
C LEU A 24 -21.24 0.08 -7.83
N TYR A 25 -22.47 0.19 -8.28
CA TYR A 25 -22.88 1.08 -9.37
C TYR A 25 -23.74 2.20 -8.79
N TRP A 26 -23.58 3.40 -9.30
CA TRP A 26 -24.38 4.55 -8.91
C TRP A 26 -24.84 5.34 -10.12
N CYS A 27 -25.97 6.04 -9.97
CA CYS A 27 -26.49 6.98 -10.95
C CYS A 27 -27.39 8.01 -10.29
N HIS A 28 -27.79 9.02 -11.06
CA HIS A 28 -28.96 9.85 -10.78
C HIS A 28 -30.10 9.45 -11.71
N ALA A 29 -31.35 9.55 -11.25
CA ALA A 29 -32.52 9.24 -12.05
C ALA A 29 -33.40 10.50 -12.24
N ALA A 30 -34.08 10.56 -13.36
CA ALA A 30 -35.08 11.59 -13.61
C ALA A 30 -36.20 11.55 -12.57
N SER A 31 -36.87 12.68 -12.31
CA SER A 31 -37.95 12.73 -11.32
C SER A 31 -39.21 12.00 -11.79
N ASP A 32 -39.42 11.92 -13.09
CA ASP A 32 -40.65 11.36 -13.64
C ASP A 32 -40.64 9.82 -13.56
N VAL A 33 -41.75 9.29 -13.05
CA VAL A 33 -42.01 7.86 -13.01
C VAL A 33 -42.88 7.49 -14.21
N ILE A 34 -42.42 6.50 -14.97
CA ILE A 34 -43.14 5.96 -16.12
C ILE A 34 -43.77 4.64 -15.70
N GLU A 35 -45.08 4.53 -15.85
CA GLU A 35 -45.80 3.26 -15.69
C GLU A 35 -45.84 2.52 -17.03
N LEU A 36 -45.49 1.23 -17.00
CA LEU A 36 -45.52 0.37 -18.18
C LEU A 36 -46.83 -0.45 -18.20
N ASP A 37 -47.15 -1.04 -19.36
CA ASP A 37 -48.39 -1.79 -19.60
C ASP A 37 -48.53 -3.01 -18.64
N ASP A 38 -47.42 -3.54 -18.16
CA ASP A 38 -47.36 -4.66 -17.18
C ASP A 38 -47.51 -4.19 -15.72
N GLN A 39 -47.86 -2.93 -15.50
CA GLN A 39 -47.94 -2.26 -14.21
C GLN A 39 -46.59 -2.09 -13.47
N SER A 40 -45.49 -2.41 -14.12
CA SER A 40 -44.16 -2.04 -13.59
C SER A 40 -43.89 -0.54 -13.73
N ARG A 41 -42.93 -0.05 -12.95
CA ARG A 41 -42.58 1.36 -12.92
C ARG A 41 -41.10 1.53 -13.11
N ILE A 42 -40.75 2.46 -13.97
CA ILE A 42 -39.35 2.80 -14.27
C ILE A 42 -39.09 4.28 -14.09
N ARG A 43 -37.82 4.62 -13.85
CA ARG A 43 -37.30 5.99 -13.93
C ARG A 43 -36.07 5.99 -14.84
N ASN A 44 -36.02 6.95 -15.75
CA ASN A 44 -34.87 7.07 -16.65
C ASN A 44 -33.62 7.49 -15.89
N VAL A 45 -32.51 6.90 -16.21
CA VAL A 45 -31.20 7.27 -15.65
C VAL A 45 -30.73 8.55 -16.34
N ILE A 46 -30.22 9.50 -15.56
CA ILE A 46 -29.56 10.70 -16.08
C ILE A 46 -28.11 10.31 -16.41
N GLY A 47 -27.79 10.26 -17.70
CA GLY A 47 -26.49 9.76 -18.18
C GLY A 47 -26.44 8.22 -18.19
N SER A 48 -25.55 7.64 -17.40
CA SER A 48 -25.37 6.18 -17.32
C SER A 48 -25.01 5.75 -15.90
N TRP A 49 -25.19 4.46 -15.60
CA TRP A 49 -24.67 3.86 -14.40
C TRP A 49 -23.14 3.87 -14.41
N SER A 50 -22.52 4.39 -13.34
CA SER A 50 -21.06 4.38 -13.16
C SER A 50 -20.66 3.36 -12.09
N SER A 51 -19.61 2.60 -12.34
CA SER A 51 -18.97 1.72 -11.33
C SER A 51 -17.65 2.28 -10.82
N THR A 52 -17.37 3.56 -11.10
CA THR A 52 -16.18 4.29 -10.66
C THR A 52 -16.58 5.54 -9.88
N ASP A 53 -15.66 6.04 -9.05
CA ASP A 53 -15.78 7.37 -8.48
C ASP A 53 -15.57 8.44 -9.59
N ILE A 54 -15.73 9.72 -9.25
CA ILE A 54 -15.55 10.83 -10.20
C ILE A 54 -14.11 10.94 -10.73
N ASN A 55 -13.13 10.30 -10.06
CA ASN A 55 -11.71 10.26 -10.46
C ASN A 55 -11.38 8.99 -11.29
N GLY A 56 -12.38 8.19 -11.67
CA GLY A 56 -12.21 6.98 -12.46
C GLY A 56 -11.78 5.74 -11.68
N ARG A 57 -11.72 5.78 -10.33
CA ARG A 57 -11.33 4.62 -9.51
C ARG A 57 -12.50 3.68 -9.31
N ALA A 58 -12.29 2.38 -9.52
CA ALA A 58 -13.34 1.38 -9.38
C ALA A 58 -13.89 1.28 -7.94
N LEU A 59 -15.21 1.31 -7.81
CA LEU A 59 -15.93 1.16 -6.54
C LEU A 59 -16.15 -0.34 -6.23
N ARG A 60 -15.09 -1.03 -5.84
CA ARG A 60 -15.12 -2.46 -5.49
C ARG A 60 -15.76 -2.66 -4.11
N VAL A 61 -16.61 -3.69 -3.98
CA VAL A 61 -17.32 -4.03 -2.73
C VAL A 61 -16.35 -4.22 -1.56
N GLU A 62 -15.20 -4.83 -1.79
CA GLU A 62 -14.15 -5.07 -0.80
C GLU A 62 -13.56 -3.78 -0.19
N ASN A 63 -13.71 -2.63 -0.88
CA ASN A 63 -13.22 -1.32 -0.47
C ASN A 63 -14.35 -0.40 0.04
N ILE A 64 -15.54 -0.95 0.31
CA ILE A 64 -16.72 -0.22 0.77
C ILE A 64 -17.11 -0.74 2.15
N ASP A 65 -17.49 0.19 3.03
CA ASP A 65 -17.93 -0.13 4.39
C ASP A 65 -19.05 -1.19 4.38
N GLY A 66 -18.91 -2.20 5.24
CA GLY A 66 -19.86 -3.30 5.36
C GLY A 66 -21.29 -2.85 5.67
N ARG A 67 -21.46 -1.70 6.35
CA ARG A 67 -22.78 -1.11 6.62
C ARG A 67 -23.48 -0.62 5.36
N VAL A 68 -22.75 -0.23 4.32
CA VAL A 68 -23.31 0.08 3.00
C VAL A 68 -23.57 -1.20 2.23
N THR A 69 -22.63 -2.15 2.24
CA THR A 69 -22.75 -3.37 1.44
C THR A 69 -23.80 -4.35 1.98
N LYS A 70 -24.21 -4.25 3.26
CA LYS A 70 -25.28 -5.07 3.85
C LYS A 70 -26.61 -4.94 3.11
N VAL A 71 -26.86 -3.82 2.41
CA VAL A 71 -28.12 -3.64 1.66
C VAL A 71 -28.26 -4.63 0.48
N GLN A 72 -27.20 -5.32 0.07
CA GLN A 72 -27.27 -6.42 -0.90
C GLN A 72 -28.15 -7.59 -0.40
N MET A 73 -28.33 -7.72 0.92
CA MET A 73 -29.17 -8.74 1.55
C MET A 73 -30.64 -8.30 1.67
N PHE A 74 -30.94 -7.05 1.32
CA PHE A 74 -32.30 -6.54 1.38
C PHE A 74 -33.20 -7.24 0.35
N ARG A 75 -34.31 -7.80 0.77
CA ARG A 75 -35.22 -8.59 -0.07
C ARG A 75 -36.35 -7.76 -0.72
N GLY A 76 -36.37 -6.46 -0.45
CA GLY A 76 -37.33 -5.55 -1.08
C GLY A 76 -36.77 -4.92 -2.34
N THR A 77 -37.55 -4.01 -2.96
CA THR A 77 -37.19 -3.37 -4.23
C THR A 77 -36.25 -2.17 -4.00
N ILE A 78 -36.49 -1.39 -2.96
CA ILE A 78 -35.73 -0.17 -2.65
C ILE A 78 -35.60 0.02 -1.14
N CYS A 79 -34.46 0.46 -0.69
CA CYS A 79 -34.20 0.85 0.71
C CYS A 79 -33.22 2.01 0.79
N SER A 80 -33.24 2.72 1.90
CA SER A 80 -32.23 3.75 2.20
C SER A 80 -30.95 3.11 2.76
N ILE A 81 -29.87 3.89 2.72
CA ILE A 81 -28.56 3.53 3.25
C ILE A 81 -28.29 4.33 4.51
N ASP A 82 -27.76 3.67 5.55
CA ASP A 82 -27.45 4.32 6.83
C ASP A 82 -26.28 5.32 6.74
N LEU A 83 -25.32 5.08 5.86
CA LEU A 83 -24.08 5.87 5.71
C LEU A 83 -24.08 6.72 4.42
N GLN A 84 -25.05 7.59 4.27
CA GLN A 84 -25.20 8.41 3.06
C GLN A 84 -23.96 9.31 2.83
N ASP A 85 -23.51 10.04 3.84
CA ASP A 85 -22.34 10.93 3.75
C ASP A 85 -21.06 10.18 3.36
N TYR A 86 -20.84 8.99 3.91
CA TYR A 86 -19.71 8.14 3.53
C TYR A 86 -19.79 7.75 2.06
N LEU A 87 -20.97 7.33 1.58
CA LEU A 87 -21.16 6.93 0.20
C LEU A 87 -20.94 8.09 -0.77
N VAL A 88 -21.51 9.24 -0.49
CA VAL A 88 -21.35 10.46 -1.29
C VAL A 88 -19.86 10.85 -1.37
N ARG A 89 -19.14 10.85 -0.25
CA ARG A 89 -17.69 11.10 -0.23
C ARG A 89 -16.94 10.06 -1.09
N LYS A 90 -17.30 8.78 -0.97
CA LYS A 90 -16.66 7.70 -1.72
C LYS A 90 -16.86 7.86 -3.23
N ILE A 91 -18.08 8.21 -3.67
CA ILE A 91 -18.39 8.52 -5.08
C ILE A 91 -17.62 9.74 -5.55
N ASN A 92 -17.48 10.76 -4.72
CA ASN A 92 -16.72 11.98 -5.02
C ASN A 92 -15.20 11.78 -4.89
N GLY A 93 -14.73 10.57 -4.68
CA GLY A 93 -13.29 10.26 -4.58
C GLY A 93 -12.58 10.94 -3.42
N LEU A 94 -13.34 11.40 -2.41
CA LEU A 94 -12.82 12.08 -1.23
C LEU A 94 -12.34 11.08 -0.19
N VAL A 95 -11.16 11.33 0.33
CA VAL A 95 -10.60 10.56 1.45
C VAL A 95 -11.23 11.06 2.76
N ILE A 96 -11.44 10.15 3.71
CA ILE A 96 -11.88 10.51 5.05
C ILE A 96 -10.76 11.33 5.72
N PRO A 97 -11.06 12.51 6.33
CA PRO A 97 -10.04 13.37 6.92
C PRO A 97 -9.10 12.67 7.92
N GLU A 98 -9.64 11.73 8.69
CA GLU A 98 -8.87 10.93 9.65
C GLU A 98 -7.85 10.02 8.95
N VAL A 99 -8.20 9.46 7.80
CA VAL A 99 -7.27 8.64 6.99
C VAL A 99 -6.16 9.51 6.40
N GLU A 100 -6.49 10.70 5.91
CA GLU A 100 -5.51 11.64 5.39
C GLU A 100 -4.55 12.12 6.51
N LYS A 101 -5.10 12.49 7.68
CA LYS A 101 -4.31 12.84 8.85
C LYS A 101 -3.37 11.71 9.26
N THR A 102 -3.85 10.46 9.28
CA THR A 102 -3.02 9.29 9.63
C THR A 102 -1.88 9.08 8.64
N LYS A 103 -2.14 9.24 7.34
CA LYS A 103 -1.09 9.16 6.31
C LYS A 103 -0.04 10.24 6.49
N ASN A 104 -0.47 11.47 6.71
CA ASN A 104 0.46 12.60 6.93
C ASN A 104 1.29 12.38 8.20
N SER A 105 0.70 11.89 9.28
CA SER A 105 1.43 11.56 10.51
C SER A 105 2.46 10.45 10.29
N LEU A 106 2.14 9.44 9.48
CA LEU A 106 3.09 8.37 9.13
C LEU A 106 4.26 8.88 8.28
N GLU A 107 3.99 9.77 7.31
CA GLU A 107 5.07 10.37 6.50
C GLU A 107 5.95 11.29 7.36
N THR A 108 5.38 12.06 8.30
CA THR A 108 6.15 12.86 9.26
C THR A 108 7.02 11.94 10.12
N LEU A 109 6.47 10.89 10.69
CA LEU A 109 7.24 9.92 11.50
C LEU A 109 8.40 9.31 10.70
N ARG A 110 8.17 8.95 9.43
CA ARG A 110 9.24 8.44 8.57
C ARG A 110 10.35 9.44 8.35
N ALA A 111 10.01 10.71 8.11
CA ALA A 111 11.00 11.78 7.95
C ALA A 111 11.82 12.01 9.22
N ASP A 112 11.17 12.01 10.38
CA ASP A 112 11.85 12.13 11.67
C ASP A 112 12.82 10.97 11.91
N ILE A 113 12.43 9.74 11.55
CA ILE A 113 13.28 8.55 11.62
C ILE A 113 14.45 8.64 10.62
N GLU A 114 14.24 9.16 9.41
CA GLU A 114 15.31 9.38 8.46
C GLU A 114 16.39 10.30 9.07
N ASP A 115 15.99 11.36 9.77
CA ASP A 115 16.92 12.28 10.41
C ASP A 115 17.64 11.64 11.61
N LEU A 116 16.95 10.83 12.40
CA LEU A 116 17.57 10.04 13.48
C LEU A 116 18.63 9.07 12.93
N ILE A 117 18.31 8.34 11.85
CA ILE A 117 19.24 7.39 11.22
C ILE A 117 20.51 8.09 10.72
N LYS A 118 20.39 9.26 10.09
CA LYS A 118 21.55 10.04 9.64
C LYS A 118 22.47 10.46 10.78
N GLY A 119 21.90 10.66 11.97
CA GLY A 119 22.64 11.04 13.17
C GLY A 119 23.29 9.89 13.93
N LEU A 120 23.04 8.65 13.55
CA LEU A 120 23.62 7.49 14.23
C LEU A 120 25.14 7.41 14.00
N TRP A 121 25.85 7.04 15.05
CA TRP A 121 27.22 6.60 14.91
C TRP A 121 27.26 5.27 14.14
N TRP A 122 28.31 5.02 13.38
CA TRP A 122 28.39 3.88 12.46
C TRP A 122 28.11 2.51 13.11
N HIS A 123 28.57 2.29 14.35
CA HIS A 123 28.28 1.07 15.10
C HIS A 123 26.80 0.91 15.45
N ASP A 124 26.13 2.00 15.84
CA ASP A 124 24.71 1.98 16.15
C ASP A 124 23.88 1.80 14.88
N PHE A 125 24.39 2.29 13.73
CA PHE A 125 23.78 2.08 12.44
C PHE A 125 23.85 0.59 12.02
N GLU A 126 25.03 -0.07 12.19
CA GLU A 126 25.16 -1.51 11.95
C GLU A 126 24.22 -2.33 12.86
N LEU A 127 24.14 -1.99 14.15
CA LEU A 127 23.23 -2.63 15.09
C LEU A 127 21.77 -2.47 14.69
N LEU A 128 21.36 -1.28 14.25
CA LEU A 128 20.01 -1.03 13.74
C LEU A 128 19.70 -1.96 12.56
N ILE A 129 20.64 -2.12 11.61
CA ILE A 129 20.45 -2.98 10.45
C ILE A 129 20.32 -4.44 10.86
N ASP A 130 21.18 -4.92 11.76
CA ASP A 130 21.09 -6.28 12.31
C ASP A 130 19.73 -6.54 12.97
N LEU A 131 19.21 -5.59 13.74
CA LEU A 131 17.87 -5.65 14.33
C LEU A 131 16.75 -5.69 13.26
N VAL A 132 16.84 -4.89 12.20
CA VAL A 132 15.86 -4.90 11.10
C VAL A 132 15.84 -6.27 10.42
N PHE A 133 16.98 -6.85 10.09
CA PHE A 133 17.07 -8.20 9.52
C PHE A 133 16.49 -9.25 10.47
N SER A 134 16.88 -9.21 11.75
CA SER A 134 16.38 -10.13 12.77
C SER A 134 14.86 -10.07 12.92
N LYS A 135 14.28 -8.87 12.99
CA LYS A 135 12.81 -8.66 13.06
C LYS A 135 12.10 -9.08 11.79
N SER A 136 12.79 -9.08 10.65
CA SER A 136 12.28 -9.53 9.35
C SER A 136 12.41 -11.06 9.15
N GLY A 137 12.82 -11.81 10.18
CA GLY A 137 12.92 -13.27 10.14
C GLY A 137 14.25 -13.81 9.59
N TRP A 138 15.24 -12.94 9.39
CA TRP A 138 16.58 -13.38 9.04
C TRP A 138 17.37 -13.73 10.31
N GLN A 139 18.21 -14.73 10.22
CA GLN A 139 19.11 -15.17 11.30
C GLN A 139 20.55 -14.89 10.89
N ARG A 140 21.34 -14.36 11.83
CA ARG A 140 22.77 -14.19 11.62
C ARG A 140 23.44 -15.55 11.47
N PHE A 141 24.12 -15.74 10.35
CA PHE A 141 24.87 -16.95 10.04
C PHE A 141 26.34 -16.73 10.41
N SER A 142 26.68 -16.82 11.69
CA SER A 142 28.07 -16.76 12.12
C SER A 142 28.69 -18.16 12.16
N VAL A 143 29.63 -18.43 11.28
CA VAL A 143 30.55 -19.54 11.45
C VAL A 143 31.60 -19.07 12.45
N LEU A 144 31.64 -19.67 13.63
CA LEU A 144 32.68 -19.44 14.65
C LEU A 144 34.06 -19.56 13.97
N GLY A 145 34.79 -18.44 13.86
CA GLY A 145 36.18 -18.40 13.44
C GLY A 145 36.50 -17.96 12.02
N LYS A 146 35.52 -17.58 11.18
CA LYS A 146 35.78 -16.96 9.86
C LYS A 146 34.82 -15.77 9.64
N THR A 147 35.22 -14.61 10.10
CA THR A 147 34.71 -13.34 9.55
C THR A 147 35.45 -13.08 8.25
N GLU A 148 34.79 -13.22 7.13
CA GLU A 148 35.30 -12.70 5.85
C GLU A 148 35.42 -11.18 6.01
N LYS A 149 36.62 -10.63 5.78
CA LYS A 149 36.96 -9.23 6.12
C LYS A 149 36.12 -8.15 5.40
N ASP A 150 35.33 -8.56 4.41
CA ASP A 150 34.63 -7.67 3.49
C ASP A 150 33.10 -7.74 3.62
N ILE A 151 32.56 -8.40 4.66
CA ILE A 151 31.12 -8.60 4.86
C ILE A 151 30.73 -8.13 6.25
N ASP A 152 29.81 -7.16 6.34
CA ASP A 152 29.33 -6.65 7.63
C ASP A 152 28.36 -7.62 8.30
N LEU A 153 27.40 -8.19 7.54
CA LEU A 153 26.49 -9.22 8.04
C LEU A 153 26.33 -10.34 7.01
N ASP A 154 26.39 -11.56 7.52
CA ASP A 154 26.00 -12.78 6.80
C ASP A 154 24.72 -13.31 7.45
N VAL A 155 23.63 -13.30 6.69
CA VAL A 155 22.31 -13.63 7.22
C VAL A 155 21.62 -14.72 6.39
N TYR A 156 20.85 -15.55 7.08
CA TYR A 156 20.09 -16.65 6.50
C TYR A 156 18.60 -16.52 6.81
N SER A 157 17.77 -16.73 5.81
CA SER A 157 16.31 -16.77 5.96
C SER A 157 15.82 -18.22 5.95
N PRO A 158 15.37 -18.77 7.09
CA PRO A 158 14.90 -20.16 7.16
C PRO A 158 13.66 -20.42 6.30
N SER A 159 12.82 -19.40 6.14
CA SER A 159 11.56 -19.51 5.38
C SER A 159 11.79 -19.64 3.87
N THR A 160 12.80 -18.95 3.33
CA THR A 160 13.13 -18.97 1.89
C THR A 160 14.34 -19.81 1.57
N GLN A 161 15.08 -20.27 2.60
CA GLN A 161 16.36 -20.98 2.49
C GLN A 161 17.43 -20.20 1.73
N LYS A 162 17.33 -18.87 1.75
CA LYS A 162 18.28 -17.97 1.13
C LYS A 162 19.30 -17.46 2.13
N ARG A 163 20.54 -17.33 1.68
CA ARG A 163 21.64 -16.69 2.40
C ARG A 163 21.99 -15.38 1.72
N ALA A 164 22.16 -14.33 2.49
CA ALA A 164 22.42 -13.01 1.95
C ALA A 164 23.71 -12.39 2.51
N PHE A 165 24.41 -11.75 1.59
CA PHE A 165 25.53 -10.84 1.82
C PHE A 165 24.97 -9.44 2.13
N VAL A 166 25.32 -8.88 3.29
CA VAL A 166 24.88 -7.52 3.67
C VAL A 166 26.09 -6.63 3.89
N GLN A 167 26.12 -5.53 3.14
CA GLN A 167 27.10 -4.48 3.30
C GLN A 167 26.43 -3.20 3.79
N ILE A 168 27.04 -2.53 4.78
CA ILE A 168 26.49 -1.37 5.47
C ILE A 168 27.46 -0.19 5.35
N LYS A 169 26.99 0.94 4.86
CA LYS A 169 27.76 2.17 4.72
C LYS A 169 26.96 3.39 5.15
N SER A 170 27.53 4.23 5.99
CA SER A 170 26.91 5.51 6.32
C SER A 170 26.81 6.40 5.09
N THR A 171 27.91 6.52 4.33
CA THR A 171 27.96 7.25 3.07
C THR A 171 28.60 6.38 2.01
N THR A 172 28.10 6.44 0.79
CA THR A 172 28.60 5.63 -0.32
C THR A 172 28.56 6.38 -1.65
N THR A 173 29.26 5.81 -2.63
CA THR A 173 29.25 6.24 -4.04
C THR A 173 28.81 5.10 -4.95
N ARG A 174 28.41 5.43 -6.18
CA ARG A 174 28.07 4.42 -7.17
C ARG A 174 29.23 3.45 -7.46
N ALA A 175 30.46 3.97 -7.53
CA ALA A 175 31.64 3.16 -7.77
C ALA A 175 31.91 2.17 -6.63
N GLU A 176 31.70 2.57 -5.40
CA GLU A 176 31.83 1.69 -4.23
C GLU A 176 30.79 0.58 -4.24
N ILE A 177 29.51 0.91 -4.51
CA ILE A 177 28.44 -0.10 -4.66
C ILE A 177 28.80 -1.10 -5.75
N GLN A 178 29.29 -0.63 -6.90
CA GLN A 178 29.68 -1.49 -8.00
C GLN A 178 30.81 -2.45 -7.60
N SER A 179 31.81 -1.99 -6.88
CA SER A 179 32.89 -2.83 -6.37
C SER A 179 32.39 -3.94 -5.43
N TYR A 180 31.41 -3.63 -4.56
CA TYR A 180 30.80 -4.65 -3.68
C TYR A 180 29.89 -5.64 -4.46
N ILE A 181 29.25 -5.20 -5.54
CA ILE A 181 28.52 -6.11 -6.44
C ILE A 181 29.48 -7.09 -7.10
N GLU A 182 30.63 -6.62 -7.58
CA GLU A 182 31.69 -7.47 -8.15
C GLU A 182 32.19 -8.50 -7.12
N THR A 183 32.50 -8.05 -5.90
CA THR A 183 32.85 -8.93 -4.79
C THR A 183 31.75 -9.96 -4.48
N TYR A 184 30.48 -9.54 -4.43
CA TYR A 184 29.36 -10.46 -4.22
C TYR A 184 29.27 -11.55 -5.28
N GLN A 185 29.54 -11.21 -6.54
CA GLN A 185 29.50 -12.17 -7.67
C GLN A 185 30.59 -13.23 -7.60
N GLU A 186 31.66 -13.02 -6.84
CA GLU A 186 32.70 -14.01 -6.58
C GLU A 186 32.31 -15.08 -5.55
N TYR A 187 31.22 -14.82 -4.78
CA TYR A 187 30.77 -15.71 -3.72
C TYR A 187 29.61 -16.60 -4.18
N GLU A 188 29.84 -17.90 -4.33
CA GLU A 188 28.81 -18.86 -4.74
C GLU A 188 27.77 -19.16 -3.62
N GLN A 189 28.11 -18.90 -2.35
CA GLN A 189 27.26 -19.25 -1.21
C GLN A 189 26.12 -18.27 -0.95
N PHE A 190 26.11 -17.07 -1.53
CA PHE A 190 25.08 -16.07 -1.32
C PHE A 190 24.09 -16.06 -2.49
N ASN A 191 22.80 -16.04 -2.14
CA ASN A 191 21.70 -15.96 -3.09
C ASN A 191 21.30 -14.51 -3.39
N GLU A 192 21.52 -13.63 -2.40
CA GLU A 192 21.10 -12.22 -2.46
C GLU A 192 22.18 -11.34 -1.81
N MET A 193 22.26 -10.09 -2.28
CA MET A 193 23.07 -9.04 -1.70
C MET A 193 22.17 -7.89 -1.26
N TYR A 194 22.39 -7.39 -0.05
CA TYR A 194 21.77 -6.16 0.45
C TYR A 194 22.89 -5.13 0.69
N PHE A 195 22.79 -4.00 -0.02
CA PHE A 195 23.65 -2.86 0.21
C PHE A 195 22.84 -1.77 0.92
N VAL A 196 23.18 -1.50 2.18
CA VAL A 196 22.44 -0.60 3.05
C VAL A 196 23.22 0.69 3.28
N TYR A 197 22.59 1.83 3.05
CA TYR A 197 23.23 3.13 3.20
C TYR A 197 22.21 4.22 3.58
N HIS A 198 22.68 5.30 4.25
CA HIS A 198 21.82 6.45 4.50
C HIS A 198 22.14 7.67 3.62
N THR A 199 23.37 7.80 3.10
CA THR A 199 23.77 8.95 2.28
C THR A 199 24.42 8.49 0.97
N CYS A 200 23.82 8.88 -0.16
CA CYS A 200 24.39 8.75 -1.50
C CYS A 200 23.82 9.86 -2.39
N HIS A 201 24.69 10.51 -3.17
CA HIS A 201 24.30 11.59 -4.08
C HIS A 201 24.22 11.13 -5.56
N ALA A 202 24.58 9.88 -5.85
CA ALA A 202 24.52 9.33 -7.20
C ALA A 202 23.11 8.80 -7.52
N ASP A 203 22.75 8.81 -8.80
CA ASP A 203 21.60 8.05 -9.29
C ASP A 203 21.94 6.55 -9.31
N LEU A 204 21.11 5.75 -8.64
CA LEU A 204 21.24 4.31 -8.47
C LEU A 204 20.02 3.54 -9.01
N SER A 205 19.11 4.21 -9.72
CA SER A 205 17.80 3.66 -10.11
C SER A 205 17.88 2.45 -11.05
N ASP A 206 18.98 2.29 -11.75
CA ASP A 206 19.22 1.20 -12.69
C ASP A 206 19.83 -0.06 -12.05
N ILE A 207 20.46 0.04 -10.89
CA ILE A 207 21.24 -1.06 -10.29
C ILE A 207 20.38 -2.29 -10.02
N GLU A 208 19.24 -2.14 -9.33
CA GLU A 208 18.34 -3.28 -9.03
C GLU A 208 17.74 -3.91 -10.30
N SER A 209 17.66 -3.17 -11.40
CA SER A 209 17.22 -3.69 -12.70
C SER A 209 18.31 -4.47 -13.42
N LEU A 210 19.57 -4.03 -13.29
CA LEU A 210 20.74 -4.70 -13.87
C LEU A 210 21.14 -5.96 -13.08
N TYR A 211 20.94 -5.92 -11.77
CA TYR A 211 21.32 -6.99 -10.85
C TYR A 211 20.12 -7.42 -9.99
N PRO A 212 19.26 -8.35 -10.47
CA PRO A 212 18.00 -8.70 -9.80
C PRO A 212 18.14 -9.25 -8.37
N ASN A 213 19.31 -9.79 -8.01
CA ASN A 213 19.60 -10.32 -6.67
C ASN A 213 20.30 -9.30 -5.75
N VAL A 214 20.47 -8.06 -6.22
CA VAL A 214 21.05 -6.96 -5.44
C VAL A 214 19.94 -6.01 -5.00
N HIS A 215 19.88 -5.75 -3.71
CA HIS A 215 18.86 -4.91 -3.09
C HIS A 215 19.51 -3.69 -2.45
N LEU A 216 19.12 -2.50 -2.91
CA LEU A 216 19.60 -1.24 -2.35
C LEU A 216 18.62 -0.73 -1.28
N TRP A 217 19.10 -0.66 -0.05
CA TRP A 217 18.34 -0.10 1.06
C TRP A 217 18.85 1.30 1.40
N GLY A 218 18.37 2.28 0.64
CA GLY A 218 18.60 3.69 0.95
C GLY A 218 17.74 4.18 2.13
N LEU A 219 18.05 5.34 2.63
CA LEU A 219 17.51 5.96 3.85
C LEU A 219 15.96 5.87 3.95
N ARG A 220 15.23 6.27 2.90
CA ARG A 220 13.76 6.25 2.90
C ARG A 220 13.17 4.85 3.04
N ARG A 221 13.76 3.87 2.34
CA ARG A 221 13.36 2.46 2.45
C ARG A 221 13.64 1.94 3.85
N LEU A 222 14.82 2.28 4.39
CA LEU A 222 15.25 1.88 5.73
C LEU A 222 14.32 2.44 6.81
N ALA A 223 13.98 3.73 6.78
CA ALA A 223 13.02 4.32 7.72
C ALA A 223 11.66 3.59 7.70
N GLY A 224 11.20 3.19 6.52
CA GLY A 224 9.99 2.36 6.40
C GLY A 224 10.13 0.98 7.04
N LEU A 225 11.28 0.34 6.90
CA LEU A 225 11.58 -0.96 7.51
C LEU A 225 11.67 -0.86 9.04
N VAL A 226 12.28 0.20 9.57
CA VAL A 226 12.37 0.49 11.01
C VAL A 226 10.98 0.64 11.62
N VAL A 227 10.09 1.44 11.00
CA VAL A 227 8.69 1.58 11.42
C VAL A 227 7.96 0.23 11.42
N ASN A 228 8.13 -0.55 10.35
CA ASN A 228 7.45 -1.85 10.21
C ASN A 228 7.98 -2.89 11.19
N ALA A 229 9.25 -2.82 11.56
CA ALA A 229 9.88 -3.69 12.55
C ALA A 229 9.53 -3.33 14.00
N GLY A 230 8.93 -2.16 14.24
CA GLY A 230 8.63 -1.65 15.57
C GLY A 230 9.88 -1.26 16.36
N LEU A 231 10.87 -0.70 15.69
CA LEU A 231 12.15 -0.27 16.24
C LEU A 231 12.20 1.25 16.42
#